data_fce01eb7aa9f40d2c43d933a2ca4328e
#
_entry.id   fce01eb7aa9f40d2c43d933a2ca4328e
#
_cell.length_a   1.000
_cell.length_b   1.000
_cell.length_c   1.000
_cell.angle_alpha   90.00
_cell.angle_beta   90.00
_cell.angle_gamma   90.00
#
_symmetry.space_group_name_H-M   'P 1'
#
loop_
_entity.id
_entity.type
_entity.pdbx_description
1 polymer ?
#
loop_
_entity_poly.entity_id
_entity_poly.type
_entity_poly.pdbx_seq_one_letter_code
_entity_poly.pdbx_strand_id
1 'polypeptide(L)'
;MKAKSGLILGMLLLLAGVVMAAPQETILPNGMKVVVVRDARSPVVVSQLWYRVGSVDEVNGHTGLSHLLEHMMFKGTASVADGEYSRRIAQAGGKENAFTSRDYTVYFAQLSADKLPLLLELEADRMANLQIDEAAFRRELEVVKEERRLRTDDQPAGLLQEALYANAFVANPVRYPVIGWMDDLVHARADDLRQWYRQWYVPNNVTLVIVGDVNPPRVFEQVRHYFAGLPAKALPVRNPQREPLQQGIKRVELSAPSQFNYLSMAWHVPGLSSGADGQAYAYALLEAVLSGDAAARLPSQMERGKALAHSAAADYSMLGRGEALFVITATQARGRQPAELEAAIRQQLRDIVERGVSEQELARARLRLDADEIYQRDSLFAQAMRVGTLESVGFSWRDADRIRQQMQQVTAEQVRQAAASLQDGQLTVVTLLGKGGVNTMAGQLKGDGFVR
;
A
#
# COMPACT_ATOMS: atom_id res chain seq x y z
N MET A 1 -6.77 -38.58 -66.69
CA MET A 1 -6.49 -38.58 -65.27
C MET A 1 -5.58 -37.39 -64.94
N LYS A 2 -6.09 -36.29 -64.43
CA LYS A 2 -5.32 -35.09 -64.11
C LYS A 2 -5.36 -34.92 -62.58
N ALA A 3 -4.23 -35.05 -61.89
CA ALA A 3 -4.05 -34.80 -60.50
C ALA A 3 -4.03 -33.28 -60.24
N LYS A 4 -4.88 -32.78 -59.32
CA LYS A 4 -4.87 -31.42 -58.87
C LYS A 4 -4.07 -31.37 -57.55
N SER A 5 -2.89 -30.77 -57.57
CA SER A 5 -2.10 -30.44 -56.39
C SER A 5 -2.67 -29.21 -55.72
N GLY A 6 -3.26 -29.38 -54.54
CA GLY A 6 -3.71 -28.26 -53.70
C GLY A 6 -2.55 -27.73 -52.86
N LEU A 7 -2.20 -26.48 -53.05
CA LEU A 7 -1.21 -25.75 -52.27
C LEU A 7 -1.88 -25.27 -50.99
N ILE A 8 -1.53 -25.85 -49.84
CA ILE A 8 -1.98 -25.36 -48.50
C ILE A 8 -0.99 -24.27 -48.10
N LEU A 9 -1.43 -23.02 -48.21
CA LEU A 9 -0.70 -21.85 -47.73
C LEU A 9 -0.93 -21.75 -46.21
N GLY A 10 0.02 -22.23 -45.42
CA GLY A 10 0.01 -22.11 -43.97
C GLY A 10 0.26 -20.65 -43.57
N MET A 11 -0.78 -19.98 -43.08
CA MET A 11 -0.72 -18.64 -42.50
C MET A 11 -0.11 -18.76 -41.11
N LEU A 12 1.20 -18.54 -40.96
CA LEU A 12 1.85 -18.33 -39.66
C LEU A 12 1.35 -17.02 -39.07
N LEU A 13 0.41 -17.08 -38.14
CA LEU A 13 0.09 -15.99 -37.23
C LEU A 13 1.29 -15.80 -36.30
N LEU A 14 2.16 -14.86 -36.62
CA LEU A 14 3.12 -14.29 -35.70
C LEU A 14 2.31 -13.59 -34.59
N LEU A 15 2.09 -14.28 -33.48
CA LEU A 15 1.73 -13.67 -32.23
C LEU A 15 2.94 -12.83 -31.79
N ALA A 16 2.96 -11.58 -32.25
CA ALA A 16 3.84 -10.55 -31.66
C ALA A 16 3.38 -10.34 -30.24
N GLY A 17 3.90 -11.13 -29.31
CA GLY A 17 3.80 -10.83 -27.89
C GLY A 17 4.31 -9.41 -27.70
N VAL A 18 3.48 -8.53 -27.17
CA VAL A 18 3.87 -7.19 -26.80
C VAL A 18 4.96 -7.32 -25.73
N VAL A 19 6.22 -7.29 -26.16
CA VAL A 19 7.36 -7.23 -25.24
C VAL A 19 7.29 -5.86 -24.60
N MET A 20 6.88 -5.80 -23.34
CA MET A 20 6.95 -4.56 -22.56
C MET A 20 8.42 -4.13 -22.51
N ALA A 21 8.67 -2.87 -22.85
CA ALA A 21 10.02 -2.33 -22.76
C ALA A 21 10.50 -2.34 -21.30
N ALA A 22 11.73 -2.80 -21.10
CA ALA A 22 12.36 -2.73 -19.77
C ALA A 22 12.37 -1.29 -19.27
N PRO A 23 12.13 -1.06 -17.95
CA PRO A 23 12.25 0.25 -17.37
C PRO A 23 13.62 0.87 -17.63
N GLN A 24 13.66 2.16 -17.91
CA GLN A 24 14.89 2.95 -18.04
C GLN A 24 14.95 3.94 -16.87
N GLU A 25 16.13 4.21 -16.35
CA GLU A 25 16.29 5.12 -15.23
C GLU A 25 17.43 6.12 -15.41
N THR A 26 17.32 7.25 -14.73
CA THR A 26 18.38 8.23 -14.54
C THR A 26 18.30 8.81 -13.14
N ILE A 27 19.44 9.33 -12.67
CA ILE A 27 19.49 10.11 -11.43
C ILE A 27 19.94 11.53 -11.82
N LEU A 28 19.14 12.52 -11.43
CA LEU A 28 19.47 13.93 -11.66
C LEU A 28 20.62 14.39 -10.75
N PRO A 29 21.31 15.50 -11.10
CA PRO A 29 22.42 16.03 -10.27
C PRO A 29 22.00 16.34 -8.83
N ASN A 30 20.73 16.66 -8.60
CA ASN A 30 20.16 16.90 -7.27
C ASN A 30 19.70 15.63 -6.53
N GLY A 31 20.02 14.45 -7.05
CA GLY A 31 19.71 13.17 -6.41
C GLY A 31 18.31 12.60 -6.68
N MET A 32 17.46 13.31 -7.43
CA MET A 32 16.13 12.79 -7.81
C MET A 32 16.28 11.59 -8.74
N LYS A 33 15.68 10.47 -8.39
CA LYS A 33 15.62 9.28 -9.24
C LYS A 33 14.40 9.37 -10.17
N VAL A 34 14.60 9.02 -11.45
CA VAL A 34 13.54 8.99 -12.46
C VAL A 34 13.54 7.63 -13.13
N VAL A 35 12.39 6.96 -13.11
CA VAL A 35 12.19 5.66 -13.77
C VAL A 35 11.09 5.81 -14.82
N VAL A 36 11.36 5.41 -16.05
CA VAL A 36 10.42 5.50 -17.18
C VAL A 36 10.17 4.11 -17.76
N VAL A 37 8.90 3.74 -17.86
CA VAL A 37 8.43 2.50 -18.50
C VAL A 37 7.62 2.88 -19.74
N ARG A 38 8.10 2.50 -20.91
CA ARG A 38 7.34 2.72 -22.13
C ARG A 38 6.27 1.66 -22.31
N ASP A 39 5.02 2.10 -22.38
CA ASP A 39 3.85 1.29 -22.71
C ASP A 39 2.96 2.08 -23.67
N ALA A 40 3.04 1.77 -24.97
CA ALA A 40 2.37 2.50 -26.03
C ALA A 40 1.02 1.88 -26.42
N ARG A 41 0.41 1.05 -25.59
CA ARG A 41 -0.90 0.43 -25.86
C ARG A 41 -2.04 1.44 -25.90
N SER A 42 -1.86 2.59 -25.25
CA SER A 42 -2.82 3.69 -25.20
C SER A 42 -2.07 5.03 -25.17
N PRO A 43 -2.59 6.13 -25.78
CA PRO A 43 -1.92 7.42 -25.86
C PRO A 43 -2.01 8.21 -24.54
N VAL A 44 -1.84 7.52 -23.41
CA VAL A 44 -1.91 8.10 -22.07
C VAL A 44 -0.61 7.85 -21.31
N VAL A 45 -0.40 8.65 -20.27
CA VAL A 45 0.71 8.53 -19.35
C VAL A 45 0.21 8.60 -17.91
N VAL A 46 0.79 7.78 -17.05
CA VAL A 46 0.70 7.88 -15.58
C VAL A 46 2.04 8.40 -15.08
N SER A 47 2.00 9.41 -14.26
CA SER A 47 3.16 9.95 -13.53
C SER A 47 2.89 9.84 -12.04
N GLN A 48 3.86 9.32 -11.29
CA GLN A 48 3.79 9.18 -9.83
C GLN A 48 5.06 9.76 -9.20
N LEU A 49 4.90 10.72 -8.28
CA LEU A 49 5.97 11.22 -7.42
C LEU A 49 5.89 10.51 -6.07
N TRP A 50 6.94 9.79 -5.74
CA TRP A 50 7.07 9.00 -4.53
C TRP A 50 8.01 9.69 -3.56
N TYR A 51 7.46 10.33 -2.53
CA TYR A 51 8.24 10.90 -1.43
C TYR A 51 8.48 9.81 -0.39
N ARG A 52 9.75 9.52 -0.07
CA ARG A 52 10.13 8.50 0.92
C ARG A 52 9.93 9.02 2.34
N VAL A 53 8.71 9.40 2.66
CA VAL A 53 8.27 9.88 3.97
C VAL A 53 6.80 9.53 4.19
N GLY A 54 6.50 8.99 5.37
CA GLY A 54 5.17 8.60 5.78
C GLY A 54 5.07 8.56 7.31
N SER A 55 4.04 7.92 7.85
CA SER A 55 3.80 7.96 9.31
C SER A 55 4.91 7.32 10.16
N VAL A 56 5.74 6.43 9.61
CA VAL A 56 6.89 5.88 10.37
C VAL A 56 8.04 6.86 10.57
N ASP A 57 8.03 7.99 9.87
CA ASP A 57 9.00 9.06 10.04
C ASP A 57 8.54 10.10 11.08
N GLU A 58 7.29 9.98 11.54
CA GLU A 58 6.69 10.88 12.53
C GLU A 58 7.06 10.50 13.96
N VAL A 59 6.82 11.41 14.88
CA VAL A 59 7.08 11.20 16.30
C VAL A 59 5.81 11.43 17.10
N ASN A 60 5.72 10.81 18.28
CA ASN A 60 4.58 11.00 19.19
C ASN A 60 4.44 12.48 19.55
N GLY A 61 3.22 13.00 19.56
CA GLY A 61 2.91 14.42 19.70
C GLY A 61 2.85 15.20 18.39
N HIS A 62 3.28 14.58 17.26
CA HIS A 62 3.29 15.18 15.93
C HIS A 62 2.91 14.15 14.86
N THR A 63 1.96 13.25 15.15
CA THR A 63 1.49 12.27 14.19
C THR A 63 0.46 12.86 13.22
N GLY A 64 0.36 12.31 12.01
CA GLY A 64 -0.57 12.77 10.97
C GLY A 64 -0.04 13.91 10.11
N LEU A 65 1.21 14.38 10.31
CA LEU A 65 1.79 15.47 9.52
C LEU A 65 1.97 15.09 8.05
N SER A 66 2.33 13.83 7.76
CA SER A 66 2.49 13.36 6.37
C SER A 66 1.17 13.41 5.63
N HIS A 67 0.09 12.94 6.24
CA HIS A 67 -1.25 12.95 5.67
C HIS A 67 -1.82 14.37 5.55
N LEU A 68 -1.66 15.19 6.57
CA LEU A 68 -2.09 16.60 6.52
C LEU A 68 -1.32 17.38 5.44
N LEU A 69 -0.03 17.08 5.23
CA LEU A 69 0.73 17.69 4.14
C LEU A 69 0.25 17.21 2.78
N GLU A 70 -0.17 15.95 2.65
CA GLU A 70 -0.81 15.46 1.43
C GLU A 70 -1.98 16.36 1.02
N HIS A 71 -2.91 16.67 1.94
CA HIS A 71 -4.02 17.58 1.70
C HIS A 71 -3.54 19.00 1.32
N MET A 72 -2.56 19.52 2.04
CA MET A 72 -2.05 20.87 1.80
C MET A 72 -1.33 21.02 0.46
N MET A 73 -0.79 19.94 -0.11
CA MET A 73 -0.12 19.97 -1.43
C MET A 73 -1.04 20.38 -2.58
N PHE A 74 -2.34 20.36 -2.39
CA PHE A 74 -3.32 20.83 -3.37
C PHE A 74 -3.80 22.27 -3.13
N LYS A 75 -3.29 22.97 -2.09
CA LYS A 75 -3.76 24.29 -1.70
C LYS A 75 -3.01 25.45 -2.36
N GLY A 76 -2.08 25.14 -3.26
CA GLY A 76 -1.50 26.09 -4.18
C GLY A 76 -0.10 26.59 -3.79
N THR A 77 0.43 27.35 -4.73
CA THR A 77 1.74 28.02 -4.68
C THR A 77 1.55 29.49 -5.00
N ALA A 78 2.63 30.24 -5.13
CA ALA A 78 2.56 31.63 -5.59
C ALA A 78 2.07 31.77 -7.05
N SER A 79 2.34 30.75 -7.88
CA SER A 79 2.01 30.72 -9.32
C SER A 79 0.74 29.94 -9.66
N VAL A 80 0.30 29.04 -8.76
CA VAL A 80 -0.85 28.15 -8.94
C VAL A 80 -1.76 28.29 -7.72
N ALA A 81 -2.90 28.96 -7.86
CA ALA A 81 -3.83 29.19 -6.77
C ALA A 81 -4.48 27.89 -6.25
N ASP A 82 -5.10 27.94 -5.07
CA ASP A 82 -5.87 26.83 -4.50
C ASP A 82 -6.91 26.29 -5.49
N GLY A 83 -6.93 24.98 -5.70
CA GLY A 83 -7.78 24.27 -6.66
C GLY A 83 -7.37 24.42 -8.14
N GLU A 84 -6.42 25.31 -8.46
CA GLU A 84 -5.99 25.55 -9.85
C GLU A 84 -5.21 24.37 -10.42
N TYR A 85 -4.43 23.68 -9.60
CA TYR A 85 -3.74 22.43 -10.00
C TYR A 85 -4.74 21.42 -10.55
N SER A 86 -5.73 21.05 -9.75
CA SER A 86 -6.78 20.08 -10.12
C SER A 86 -7.56 20.54 -11.34
N ARG A 87 -7.88 21.84 -11.41
CA ARG A 87 -8.58 22.43 -12.56
C ARG A 87 -7.77 22.31 -13.86
N ARG A 88 -6.46 22.58 -13.85
CA ARG A 88 -5.58 22.45 -15.03
C ARG A 88 -5.44 21.01 -15.48
N ILE A 89 -5.30 20.07 -14.54
CA ILE A 89 -5.25 18.63 -14.86
C ILE A 89 -6.57 18.16 -15.47
N ALA A 90 -7.71 18.53 -14.89
CA ALA A 90 -9.03 18.19 -15.43
C ALA A 90 -9.27 18.80 -16.83
N GLN A 91 -8.85 20.05 -17.06
CA GLN A 91 -8.93 20.69 -18.39
C GLN A 91 -8.04 20.01 -19.43
N ALA A 92 -6.93 19.42 -19.01
CA ALA A 92 -6.08 18.59 -19.87
C ALA A 92 -6.65 17.17 -20.08
N GLY A 93 -7.87 16.89 -19.60
CA GLY A 93 -8.52 15.57 -19.68
C GLY A 93 -7.93 14.55 -18.70
N GLY A 94 -7.16 15.00 -17.72
CA GLY A 94 -6.50 14.14 -16.73
C GLY A 94 -7.34 13.93 -15.46
N LYS A 95 -6.87 12.98 -14.67
CA LYS A 95 -7.31 12.72 -13.28
C LYS A 95 -6.09 12.67 -12.41
N GLU A 96 -6.19 13.20 -11.21
CA GLU A 96 -5.13 13.24 -10.23
C GLU A 96 -5.64 12.75 -8.86
N ASN A 97 -4.72 12.28 -8.03
CA ASN A 97 -4.99 11.97 -6.63
C ASN A 97 -3.66 11.82 -5.88
N ALA A 98 -3.75 11.57 -4.58
CA ALA A 98 -2.62 11.25 -3.73
C ALA A 98 -3.02 10.22 -2.66
N PHE A 99 -2.04 9.65 -2.00
CA PHE A 99 -2.25 8.87 -0.78
C PHE A 99 -0.98 8.84 0.06
N THR A 100 -1.17 8.75 1.36
CA THR A 100 -0.10 8.57 2.34
C THR A 100 -0.17 7.16 2.92
N SER A 101 0.99 6.52 3.03
CA SER A 101 1.16 5.24 3.72
C SER A 101 2.06 5.41 4.95
N ARG A 102 2.42 4.28 5.57
CA ARG A 102 3.43 4.28 6.63
C ARG A 102 4.81 4.68 6.11
N ASP A 103 5.17 4.26 4.91
CA ASP A 103 6.54 4.34 4.39
C ASP A 103 6.77 5.46 3.39
N TYR A 104 5.72 5.95 2.74
CA TYR A 104 5.82 6.91 1.64
C TYR A 104 4.51 7.68 1.44
N THR A 105 4.62 8.85 0.78
CA THR A 105 3.49 9.64 0.28
C THR A 105 3.61 9.74 -1.23
N VAL A 106 2.52 9.50 -1.96
CA VAL A 106 2.51 9.44 -3.43
C VAL A 106 1.51 10.42 -3.99
N TYR A 107 1.96 11.21 -4.97
CA TYR A 107 1.09 12.06 -5.79
C TYR A 107 1.12 11.51 -7.20
N PHE A 108 -0.03 11.36 -7.82
CA PHE A 108 -0.12 10.79 -9.15
C PHE A 108 -1.17 11.47 -10.01
N ALA A 109 -0.91 11.46 -11.31
CA ALA A 109 -1.89 11.85 -12.31
C ALA A 109 -1.80 10.94 -13.53
N GLN A 110 -2.96 10.77 -14.17
CA GLN A 110 -3.11 10.12 -15.46
C GLN A 110 -3.73 11.11 -16.46
N LEU A 111 -3.09 11.29 -17.61
CA LEU A 111 -3.53 12.20 -18.65
C LEU A 111 -2.99 11.76 -20.02
N SER A 112 -3.39 12.49 -21.08
CA SER A 112 -2.84 12.26 -22.41
C SER A 112 -1.31 12.49 -22.44
N ALA A 113 -0.57 11.64 -23.12
CA ALA A 113 0.90 11.64 -23.12
C ALA A 113 1.52 12.97 -23.61
N ASP A 114 0.84 13.71 -24.49
CA ASP A 114 1.24 15.04 -24.97
C ASP A 114 1.17 16.13 -23.88
N LYS A 115 0.42 15.91 -22.82
CA LYS A 115 0.25 16.81 -21.68
C LYS A 115 1.25 16.57 -20.54
N LEU A 116 2.14 15.57 -20.66
CA LEU A 116 3.15 15.31 -19.63
C LEU A 116 3.97 16.56 -19.25
N PRO A 117 4.39 17.45 -20.18
CA PRO A 117 5.13 18.68 -19.80
C PRO A 117 4.36 19.57 -18.82
N LEU A 118 3.05 19.76 -19.01
CA LEU A 118 2.18 20.51 -18.09
C LEU A 118 2.18 19.90 -16.69
N LEU A 119 2.06 18.57 -16.61
CA LEU A 119 2.08 17.89 -15.32
C LEU A 119 3.43 18.05 -14.61
N LEU A 120 4.56 17.88 -15.35
CA LEU A 120 5.89 18.03 -14.77
C LEU A 120 6.16 19.45 -14.27
N GLU A 121 5.68 20.46 -14.98
CA GLU A 121 5.73 21.88 -14.55
C GLU A 121 5.00 22.08 -13.22
N LEU A 122 3.75 21.62 -13.15
CA LEU A 122 2.92 21.76 -11.95
C LEU A 122 3.49 20.99 -10.75
N GLU A 123 4.04 19.79 -10.98
CA GLU A 123 4.67 18.97 -9.93
C GLU A 123 5.96 19.62 -9.40
N ALA A 124 6.78 20.17 -10.29
CA ALA A 124 8.01 20.86 -9.89
C ALA A 124 7.70 22.13 -9.09
N ASP A 125 6.66 22.88 -9.51
CA ASP A 125 6.24 24.09 -8.82
C ASP A 125 5.75 23.77 -7.39
N ARG A 126 4.83 22.80 -7.22
CA ARG A 126 4.34 22.45 -5.87
C ARG A 126 5.40 21.80 -4.98
N MET A 127 6.37 21.06 -5.54
CA MET A 127 7.51 20.55 -4.78
C MET A 127 8.38 21.68 -4.21
N ALA A 128 8.56 22.77 -4.96
CA ALA A 128 9.47 23.85 -4.62
C ALA A 128 8.80 24.98 -3.84
N ASN A 129 7.54 25.29 -4.15
CA ASN A 129 6.92 26.60 -3.86
C ASN A 129 5.59 26.49 -3.10
N LEU A 130 5.25 25.31 -2.54
CA LEU A 130 4.03 25.14 -1.76
C LEU A 130 3.89 26.23 -0.69
N GLN A 131 2.74 26.87 -0.65
CA GLN A 131 2.39 27.84 0.38
C GLN A 131 1.46 27.22 1.42
N ILE A 132 1.96 27.13 2.66
CA ILE A 132 1.16 26.69 3.79
C ILE A 132 0.67 27.94 4.53
N ASP A 133 -0.41 28.52 4.03
CA ASP A 133 -1.12 29.63 4.66
C ASP A 133 -1.84 29.14 5.93
N GLU A 134 -1.86 29.99 6.96
CA GLU A 134 -2.49 29.66 8.25
C GLU A 134 -3.99 29.40 8.14
N ALA A 135 -4.70 30.19 7.32
CA ALA A 135 -6.14 30.01 7.16
C ALA A 135 -6.48 28.76 6.36
N ALA A 136 -5.70 28.44 5.32
CA ALA A 136 -5.84 27.19 4.55
C ALA A 136 -5.50 25.98 5.43
N PHE A 137 -4.41 26.03 6.18
CA PHE A 137 -4.03 25.00 7.13
C PHE A 137 -5.16 24.69 8.13
N ARG A 138 -5.75 25.71 8.76
CA ARG A 138 -6.85 25.50 9.74
C ARG A 138 -8.07 24.85 9.10
N ARG A 139 -8.43 25.24 7.88
CA ARG A 139 -9.54 24.59 7.16
C ARG A 139 -9.27 23.13 6.87
N GLU A 140 -8.07 22.80 6.34
CA GLU A 140 -7.71 21.42 6.03
C GLU A 140 -7.52 20.55 7.29
N LEU A 141 -7.03 21.12 8.37
CA LEU A 141 -6.95 20.42 9.64
C LEU A 141 -8.33 19.97 10.13
N GLU A 142 -9.36 20.80 9.99
CA GLU A 142 -10.73 20.38 10.32
C GLU A 142 -11.25 19.29 9.36
N VAL A 143 -10.90 19.35 8.07
CA VAL A 143 -11.23 18.29 7.10
C VAL A 143 -10.58 16.97 7.50
N VAL A 144 -9.29 16.96 7.83
CA VAL A 144 -8.56 15.75 8.26
C VAL A 144 -9.12 15.19 9.58
N LYS A 145 -9.48 16.05 10.53
CA LYS A 145 -10.13 15.62 11.79
C LYS A 145 -11.49 14.98 11.53
N GLU A 146 -12.26 15.52 10.59
CA GLU A 146 -13.55 14.95 10.22
C GLU A 146 -13.37 13.62 9.46
N GLU A 147 -12.39 13.55 8.56
CA GLU A 147 -12.03 12.31 7.89
C GLU A 147 -11.62 11.22 8.89
N ARG A 148 -10.83 11.58 9.92
CA ARG A 148 -10.48 10.65 10.98
C ARG A 148 -11.72 10.12 11.71
N ARG A 149 -12.68 11.00 12.06
CA ARG A 149 -13.94 10.56 12.66
C ARG A 149 -14.66 9.57 11.75
N LEU A 150 -14.85 9.92 10.48
CA LEU A 150 -15.58 9.11 9.52
C LEU A 150 -14.91 7.77 9.19
N ARG A 151 -13.58 7.72 9.13
CA ARG A 151 -12.84 6.51 8.69
C ARG A 151 -12.32 5.65 9.84
N THR A 152 -12.12 6.25 11.02
CA THR A 152 -11.54 5.54 12.17
C THR A 152 -12.49 5.51 13.35
N ASP A 153 -12.86 6.69 13.89
CA ASP A 153 -13.55 6.77 15.19
C ASP A 153 -14.99 6.20 15.11
N ASP A 154 -15.67 6.42 13.97
CA ASP A 154 -17.04 5.94 13.71
C ASP A 154 -17.08 4.58 12.99
N GLN A 155 -15.92 3.98 12.67
CA GLN A 155 -15.83 2.71 11.97
C GLN A 155 -15.26 1.60 12.88
N PRO A 156 -16.05 0.56 13.20
CA PRO A 156 -15.56 -0.54 14.03
C PRO A 156 -14.27 -1.19 13.50
N ALA A 157 -14.15 -1.35 12.18
CA ALA A 157 -12.95 -1.89 11.56
C ALA A 157 -11.75 -0.95 11.69
N GLY A 158 -11.95 0.36 11.60
CA GLY A 158 -10.92 1.39 11.81
C GLY A 158 -10.40 1.37 13.24
N LEU A 159 -11.31 1.36 14.22
CA LEU A 159 -10.97 1.25 15.65
C LEU A 159 -10.20 -0.04 15.95
N LEU A 160 -10.65 -1.17 15.39
CA LEU A 160 -9.99 -2.46 15.58
C LEU A 160 -8.55 -2.43 15.05
N GLN A 161 -8.35 -1.91 13.85
CA GLN A 161 -7.04 -1.82 13.22
C GLN A 161 -6.11 -0.86 13.97
N GLU A 162 -6.59 0.32 14.34
CA GLU A 162 -5.81 1.28 15.13
C GLU A 162 -5.39 0.67 16.46
N ALA A 163 -6.31 0.06 17.21
CA ALA A 163 -6.01 -0.60 18.45
C ALA A 163 -5.02 -1.76 18.28
N LEU A 164 -5.11 -2.52 17.19
CA LEU A 164 -4.18 -3.60 16.91
C LEU A 164 -2.75 -3.08 16.78
N TYR A 165 -2.51 -2.11 15.91
CA TYR A 165 -1.18 -1.55 15.68
C TYR A 165 -0.65 -0.81 16.91
N ALA A 166 -1.49 -0.03 17.60
CA ALA A 166 -1.13 0.70 18.82
C ALA A 166 -0.69 -0.22 19.95
N ASN A 167 -1.20 -1.45 20.01
CA ASN A 167 -0.87 -2.42 21.06
C ASN A 167 0.14 -3.48 20.62
N ALA A 168 0.19 -3.84 19.34
CA ALA A 168 1.21 -4.75 18.83
C ALA A 168 2.61 -4.12 19.00
N PHE A 169 2.75 -2.85 18.67
CA PHE A 169 4.03 -2.14 18.76
C PHE A 169 4.10 -1.22 19.98
N VAL A 170 5.23 -1.24 20.69
CA VAL A 170 5.52 -0.39 21.85
C VAL A 170 6.47 0.74 21.46
N ALA A 171 7.55 0.43 20.75
CA ALA A 171 8.59 1.37 20.39
C ALA A 171 8.57 1.75 18.90
N ASN A 172 8.23 0.80 18.04
CA ASN A 172 8.30 1.01 16.59
C ASN A 172 7.21 1.99 16.11
N PRO A 173 7.55 3.03 15.31
CA PRO A 173 6.58 4.02 14.82
C PRO A 173 5.51 3.47 13.87
N VAL A 174 5.60 2.24 13.41
CA VAL A 174 4.52 1.53 12.70
C VAL A 174 3.21 1.54 13.50
N ARG A 175 3.28 1.73 14.83
CA ARG A 175 2.12 1.87 15.72
C ARG A 175 1.24 3.09 15.44
N TYR A 176 1.80 4.14 14.82
CA TYR A 176 1.05 5.38 14.60
C TYR A 176 0.05 5.23 13.45
N PRO A 177 -1.20 5.70 13.63
CA PRO A 177 -2.13 5.78 12.53
C PRO A 177 -1.63 6.77 11.47
N VAL A 178 -1.79 6.43 10.19
CA VAL A 178 -1.36 7.31 9.09
C VAL A 178 -2.05 8.66 9.15
N ILE A 179 -3.33 8.68 9.54
CA ILE A 179 -4.11 9.92 9.69
C ILE A 179 -3.70 10.73 10.94
N GLY A 180 -2.92 10.13 11.85
CA GLY A 180 -2.50 10.75 13.11
C GLY A 180 -3.48 10.50 14.26
N TRP A 181 -2.99 10.65 15.52
CA TRP A 181 -3.85 10.64 16.68
C TRP A 181 -4.68 11.92 16.74
N MET A 182 -5.93 11.83 17.19
CA MET A 182 -6.81 13.01 17.28
C MET A 182 -6.22 14.12 18.14
N ASP A 183 -5.58 13.76 19.25
CA ASP A 183 -4.95 14.75 20.15
C ASP A 183 -3.79 15.49 19.49
N ASP A 184 -2.96 14.78 18.70
CA ASP A 184 -1.89 15.39 17.93
C ASP A 184 -2.45 16.34 16.86
N LEU A 185 -3.53 15.94 16.16
CA LEU A 185 -4.20 16.79 15.18
C LEU A 185 -4.82 18.05 15.82
N VAL A 186 -5.39 17.92 17.01
CA VAL A 186 -5.96 19.08 17.74
C VAL A 186 -4.88 20.12 18.07
N HIS A 187 -3.66 19.69 18.35
CA HIS A 187 -2.54 20.55 18.72
C HIS A 187 -1.59 20.88 17.56
N ALA A 188 -1.84 20.35 16.34
CA ALA A 188 -1.00 20.58 15.17
C ALA A 188 -0.94 22.07 14.80
N ARG A 189 0.23 22.55 14.36
CA ARG A 189 0.46 23.93 13.96
C ARG A 189 0.99 24.00 12.53
N ALA A 190 0.66 25.08 11.83
CA ALA A 190 1.15 25.31 10.48
C ALA A 190 2.68 25.32 10.38
N ASP A 191 3.38 25.77 11.44
CA ASP A 191 4.84 25.78 11.46
C ASP A 191 5.44 24.37 11.53
N ASP A 192 4.81 23.43 12.24
CA ASP A 192 5.24 22.03 12.28
C ASP A 192 5.13 21.43 10.87
N LEU A 193 4.04 21.73 10.16
CA LEU A 193 3.83 21.27 8.78
C LEU A 193 4.79 21.94 7.78
N ARG A 194 5.06 23.24 7.93
CA ARG A 194 6.08 23.94 7.12
C ARG A 194 7.47 23.34 7.32
N GLN A 195 7.81 22.98 8.56
CA GLN A 195 9.07 22.29 8.85
C GLN A 195 9.11 20.93 8.20
N TRP A 196 8.04 20.14 8.30
CA TRP A 196 7.91 18.81 7.68
C TRP A 196 8.10 18.89 6.17
N TYR A 197 7.40 19.80 5.49
CA TYR A 197 7.55 20.06 4.06
C TYR A 197 8.99 20.42 3.69
N ARG A 198 9.60 21.42 4.35
CA ARG A 198 10.98 21.84 4.06
C ARG A 198 12.01 20.74 4.22
N GLN A 199 11.74 19.79 5.10
CA GLN A 199 12.64 18.72 5.48
C GLN A 199 12.58 17.52 4.54
N TRP A 200 11.38 17.14 4.11
CA TRP A 200 11.15 15.89 3.42
C TRP A 200 10.79 16.03 1.94
N TYR A 201 10.21 17.18 1.51
CA TYR A 201 9.78 17.40 0.14
C TYR A 201 10.90 18.04 -0.69
N VAL A 202 11.93 17.24 -0.94
CA VAL A 202 13.17 17.64 -1.63
C VAL A 202 13.52 16.59 -2.69
N PRO A 203 14.18 17.00 -3.80
CA PRO A 203 14.42 16.11 -4.94
C PRO A 203 15.13 14.80 -4.57
N ASN A 204 16.13 14.85 -3.70
CA ASN A 204 16.90 13.67 -3.28
C ASN A 204 16.13 12.71 -2.32
N ASN A 205 14.90 13.01 -1.99
CA ASN A 205 13.97 12.12 -1.27
C ASN A 205 12.84 11.59 -2.16
N VAL A 206 12.94 11.77 -3.49
CA VAL A 206 11.87 11.47 -4.44
C VAL A 206 12.31 10.49 -5.50
N THR A 207 11.43 9.55 -5.81
CA THR A 207 11.48 8.78 -7.05
C THR A 207 10.28 9.18 -7.92
N LEU A 208 10.55 9.66 -9.14
CA LEU A 208 9.54 9.92 -10.15
C LEU A 208 9.41 8.69 -11.06
N VAL A 209 8.22 8.14 -11.13
CA VAL A 209 7.89 7.01 -11.99
C VAL A 209 6.92 7.45 -13.07
N ILE A 210 7.28 7.24 -14.33
CA ILE A 210 6.47 7.60 -15.50
C ILE A 210 6.24 6.35 -16.35
N VAL A 211 4.97 6.01 -16.57
CA VAL A 211 4.56 4.83 -17.35
C VAL A 211 3.56 5.25 -18.43
N GLY A 212 3.79 4.90 -19.68
CA GLY A 212 2.85 5.19 -20.76
C GLY A 212 3.48 5.33 -22.15
N ASP A 213 2.72 5.95 -23.06
CA ASP A 213 3.17 6.18 -24.45
C ASP A 213 4.15 7.37 -24.51
N VAL A 214 5.35 7.13 -24.07
CA VAL A 214 6.40 8.16 -23.96
C VAL A 214 7.72 7.68 -24.55
N ASN A 215 8.57 8.62 -24.96
CA ASN A 215 9.94 8.36 -25.36
C ASN A 215 10.87 8.64 -24.14
N PRO A 216 11.51 7.63 -23.54
CA PRO A 216 12.29 7.80 -22.33
C PRO A 216 13.39 8.87 -22.41
N PRO A 217 14.25 8.95 -23.43
CA PRO A 217 15.21 10.05 -23.60
C PRO A 217 14.57 11.44 -23.51
N ARG A 218 13.45 11.65 -24.22
CA ARG A 218 12.72 12.92 -24.19
C ARG A 218 12.14 13.22 -22.80
N VAL A 219 11.58 12.20 -22.12
CA VAL A 219 11.11 12.36 -20.75
C VAL A 219 12.24 12.78 -19.82
N PHE A 220 13.43 12.16 -19.92
CA PHE A 220 14.57 12.54 -19.10
C PHE A 220 15.03 13.99 -19.34
N GLU A 221 14.95 14.48 -20.58
CA GLU A 221 15.23 15.89 -20.90
C GLU A 221 14.19 16.83 -20.24
N GLN A 222 12.89 16.50 -20.37
CA GLN A 222 11.81 17.28 -19.78
C GLN A 222 11.92 17.31 -18.25
N VAL A 223 12.13 16.16 -17.60
CA VAL A 223 12.30 16.09 -16.14
C VAL A 223 13.53 16.88 -15.70
N ARG A 224 14.65 16.81 -16.45
CA ARG A 224 15.83 17.60 -16.15
C ARG A 224 15.54 19.11 -16.27
N HIS A 225 14.75 19.54 -17.25
CA HIS A 225 14.36 20.93 -17.42
C HIS A 225 13.61 21.48 -16.20
N TYR A 226 12.61 20.75 -15.69
CA TYR A 226 11.76 21.23 -14.60
C TYR A 226 12.36 20.99 -13.21
N PHE A 227 13.07 19.90 -12.98
CA PHE A 227 13.47 19.47 -11.64
C PHE A 227 14.96 19.66 -11.32
N ALA A 228 15.86 19.68 -12.31
CA ALA A 228 17.31 19.68 -12.00
C ALA A 228 17.80 20.92 -11.26
N GLY A 229 17.10 22.05 -11.42
CA GLY A 229 17.39 23.29 -10.70
C GLY A 229 16.92 23.32 -9.24
N LEU A 230 16.10 22.38 -8.81
CA LEU A 230 15.63 22.31 -7.44
C LEU A 230 16.75 21.83 -6.51
N PRO A 231 16.95 22.50 -5.35
CA PRO A 231 18.09 22.18 -4.49
C PRO A 231 17.87 20.88 -3.70
N ALA A 232 18.87 20.01 -3.70
CA ALA A 232 18.94 18.90 -2.74
C ALA A 232 19.18 19.42 -1.32
N LYS A 233 18.73 18.68 -0.33
CA LYS A 233 18.99 19.00 1.09
C LYS A 233 19.44 17.75 1.85
N ALA A 234 20.18 17.96 2.94
CA ALA A 234 20.46 16.88 3.88
C ALA A 234 19.15 16.34 4.46
N LEU A 235 18.93 15.04 4.29
CA LEU A 235 17.77 14.37 4.88
C LEU A 235 18.01 14.11 6.37
N PRO A 236 16.94 14.09 7.19
CA PRO A 236 17.06 13.67 8.57
C PRO A 236 17.63 12.26 8.71
N VAL A 237 18.43 12.06 9.73
CA VAL A 237 18.87 10.72 10.09
C VAL A 237 17.69 9.95 10.66
N ARG A 238 17.32 8.87 10.02
CA ARG A 238 16.31 7.94 10.54
C ARG A 238 16.96 7.01 11.54
N ASN A 239 16.60 7.16 12.81
CA ASN A 239 17.01 6.24 13.85
C ASN A 239 16.00 5.08 13.93
N PRO A 240 16.36 3.85 13.49
CA PRO A 240 15.43 2.75 13.54
C PRO A 240 15.07 2.42 14.99
N GLN A 241 13.78 2.46 15.27
CA GLN A 241 13.22 2.02 16.55
C GLN A 241 12.85 0.55 16.40
N ARG A 242 13.67 -0.33 16.97
CA ARG A 242 13.38 -1.77 16.96
C ARG A 242 12.35 -2.08 18.04
N GLU A 243 11.38 -2.92 17.67
CA GLU A 243 10.40 -3.38 18.65
C GLU A 243 11.08 -4.33 19.65
N PRO A 244 10.87 -4.12 20.97
CA PRO A 244 11.33 -5.09 21.96
C PRO A 244 10.59 -6.41 21.79
N LEU A 245 11.30 -7.52 22.00
CA LEU A 245 10.72 -8.86 21.89
C LEU A 245 9.51 -8.98 22.83
N GLN A 246 8.35 -9.26 22.26
CA GLN A 246 7.15 -9.50 23.04
C GLN A 246 7.26 -10.84 23.76
N GLN A 247 6.93 -10.84 25.04
CA GLN A 247 6.91 -12.04 25.90
C GLN A 247 5.49 -12.22 26.47
N GLY A 248 4.73 -13.13 25.84
CA GLY A 248 3.37 -13.43 26.25
C GLY A 248 2.28 -12.75 25.38
N ILE A 249 1.06 -13.25 25.51
CA ILE A 249 -0.10 -12.76 24.75
C ILE A 249 -0.53 -11.40 25.28
N LYS A 250 -0.65 -10.41 24.40
CA LYS A 250 -1.37 -9.16 24.69
C LYS A 250 -2.84 -9.33 24.30
N ARG A 251 -3.76 -8.93 25.19
CA ARG A 251 -5.20 -8.96 24.91
C ARG A 251 -5.81 -7.59 25.18
N VAL A 252 -6.54 -7.10 24.18
CA VAL A 252 -7.24 -5.82 24.25
C VAL A 252 -8.70 -6.05 23.87
N GLU A 253 -9.60 -5.52 24.65
CA GLU A 253 -11.03 -5.53 24.37
C GLU A 253 -11.54 -4.10 24.22
N LEU A 254 -12.26 -3.87 23.14
CA LEU A 254 -12.89 -2.60 22.80
C LEU A 254 -14.40 -2.79 22.71
N SER A 255 -15.14 -1.70 22.81
CA SER A 255 -16.58 -1.67 22.53
C SER A 255 -16.89 -0.51 21.60
N ALA A 256 -17.70 -0.76 20.58
CA ALA A 256 -18.16 0.27 19.66
C ALA A 256 -19.59 -0.01 19.19
N PRO A 257 -20.33 1.00 18.68
CA PRO A 257 -21.59 0.80 18.00
C PRO A 257 -21.40 -0.11 16.79
N SER A 258 -21.85 -1.36 16.86
CA SER A 258 -21.79 -2.34 15.77
C SER A 258 -22.80 -3.45 16.02
N GLN A 259 -23.31 -4.05 14.93
CA GLN A 259 -24.11 -5.25 14.98
C GLN A 259 -23.27 -6.54 15.11
N PHE A 260 -21.97 -6.44 14.84
CA PHE A 260 -21.04 -7.57 14.82
C PHE A 260 -19.93 -7.36 15.82
N ASN A 261 -19.39 -8.46 16.32
CA ASN A 261 -18.10 -8.47 16.99
C ASN A 261 -16.99 -8.74 15.98
N TYR A 262 -15.83 -8.20 16.23
CA TYR A 262 -14.64 -8.37 15.40
C TYR A 262 -13.50 -8.92 16.25
N LEU A 263 -12.69 -9.76 15.64
CA LEU A 263 -11.46 -10.28 16.22
C LEU A 263 -10.30 -10.00 15.28
N SER A 264 -9.19 -9.49 15.81
CA SER A 264 -7.94 -9.41 15.09
C SER A 264 -6.82 -10.04 15.91
N MET A 265 -6.04 -10.90 15.29
CA MET A 265 -4.89 -11.59 15.85
C MET A 265 -3.66 -11.22 15.04
N ALA A 266 -2.60 -10.74 15.68
CA ALA A 266 -1.38 -10.31 15.00
C ALA A 266 -0.13 -10.88 15.67
N TRP A 267 0.83 -11.27 14.85
CA TRP A 267 2.15 -11.74 15.26
C TRP A 267 3.23 -10.89 14.60
N HIS A 268 4.27 -10.58 15.35
CA HIS A 268 5.47 -9.98 14.78
C HIS A 268 6.19 -10.98 13.88
N VAL A 269 6.44 -10.59 12.65
CA VAL A 269 7.12 -11.41 11.65
C VAL A 269 8.10 -10.54 10.86
N PRO A 270 9.18 -11.12 10.30
CA PRO A 270 10.09 -10.34 9.47
C PRO A 270 9.42 -9.87 8.19
N GLY A 271 9.72 -8.63 7.78
CA GLY A 271 9.53 -8.16 6.43
C GLY A 271 10.69 -8.58 5.53
N LEU A 272 10.59 -8.29 4.24
CA LEU A 272 11.67 -8.52 3.28
C LEU A 272 12.72 -7.42 3.45
N SER A 273 13.90 -7.76 3.98
CA SER A 273 15.02 -6.83 4.16
C SER A 273 16.07 -6.97 3.04
N SER A 274 16.13 -8.15 2.44
CA SER A 274 16.95 -8.45 1.25
C SER A 274 16.21 -9.43 0.34
N GLY A 275 16.59 -9.49 -0.92
CA GLY A 275 15.97 -10.44 -1.84
C GLY A 275 16.26 -11.93 -1.54
N ALA A 276 17.01 -12.24 -0.48
CA ALA A 276 17.36 -13.60 -0.06
C ALA A 276 16.59 -14.10 1.18
N ASP A 277 15.70 -13.27 1.75
CA ASP A 277 14.97 -13.58 2.99
C ASP A 277 13.81 -14.56 2.74
N GLY A 278 14.12 -15.86 2.70
CA GLY A 278 13.14 -16.92 2.42
C GLY A 278 11.92 -16.92 3.34
N GLN A 279 12.08 -16.44 4.58
CA GLN A 279 10.98 -16.38 5.56
C GLN A 279 9.86 -15.43 5.14
N ALA A 280 10.18 -14.23 4.62
CA ALA A 280 9.18 -13.27 4.18
C ALA A 280 8.30 -13.84 3.04
N TYR A 281 8.91 -14.55 2.11
CA TYR A 281 8.18 -15.23 1.03
C TYR A 281 7.27 -16.35 1.57
N ALA A 282 7.72 -17.09 2.59
CA ALA A 282 6.91 -18.14 3.19
C ALA A 282 5.67 -17.60 3.90
N TYR A 283 5.75 -16.44 4.56
CA TYR A 283 4.58 -15.77 5.14
C TYR A 283 3.61 -15.28 4.06
N ALA A 284 4.10 -14.75 2.93
CA ALA A 284 3.23 -14.35 1.83
C ALA A 284 2.47 -15.53 1.22
N LEU A 285 3.13 -16.71 1.08
CA LEU A 285 2.45 -17.93 0.65
C LEU A 285 1.50 -18.46 1.73
N LEU A 286 1.83 -18.35 3.03
CA LEU A 286 0.94 -18.71 4.13
C LEU A 286 -0.34 -17.85 4.11
N GLU A 287 -0.21 -16.54 3.88
CA GLU A 287 -1.34 -15.64 3.72
C GLU A 287 -2.24 -16.10 2.57
N ALA A 288 -1.68 -16.37 1.38
CA ALA A 288 -2.43 -16.84 0.22
C ALA A 288 -3.10 -18.20 0.44
N VAL A 289 -2.47 -19.14 1.16
CA VAL A 289 -3.07 -20.44 1.55
C VAL A 289 -4.22 -20.24 2.52
N LEU A 290 -4.12 -19.28 3.44
CA LEU A 290 -5.15 -19.00 4.43
C LEU A 290 -6.35 -18.24 3.85
N SER A 291 -6.13 -17.25 3.00
CA SER A 291 -7.20 -16.35 2.54
C SER A 291 -7.09 -15.80 1.10
N GLY A 292 -6.18 -16.31 0.28
CA GLY A 292 -5.93 -15.80 -1.07
C GLY A 292 -7.11 -15.90 -2.05
N ASP A 293 -8.05 -16.82 -1.83
CA ASP A 293 -9.27 -16.95 -2.61
C ASP A 293 -10.42 -17.56 -1.78
N ALA A 294 -11.61 -17.66 -2.40
CA ALA A 294 -12.79 -18.24 -1.73
C ALA A 294 -12.60 -19.72 -1.33
N ALA A 295 -11.71 -20.47 -1.97
CA ALA A 295 -11.42 -21.87 -1.62
C ALA A 295 -10.29 -22.02 -0.58
N ALA A 296 -9.66 -20.91 -0.18
CA ALA A 296 -8.64 -20.87 0.86
C ALA A 296 -9.20 -21.30 2.23
N ARG A 297 -8.31 -21.64 3.16
CA ARG A 297 -8.71 -22.29 4.42
C ARG A 297 -9.67 -21.49 5.27
N LEU A 298 -9.43 -20.19 5.48
CA LEU A 298 -10.28 -19.36 6.34
C LEU A 298 -11.68 -19.18 5.73
N PRO A 299 -11.87 -18.73 4.48
CA PRO A 299 -13.20 -18.62 3.89
C PRO A 299 -13.92 -19.96 3.80
N SER A 300 -13.23 -21.04 3.41
CA SER A 300 -13.87 -22.34 3.25
C SER A 300 -14.32 -22.98 4.56
N GLN A 301 -13.53 -22.85 5.64
CA GLN A 301 -13.78 -23.54 6.90
C GLN A 301 -14.58 -22.68 7.89
N MET A 302 -14.34 -21.36 7.91
CA MET A 302 -14.96 -20.50 8.92
C MET A 302 -16.24 -19.82 8.42
N GLU A 303 -16.29 -19.43 7.14
CA GLU A 303 -17.46 -18.77 6.59
C GLU A 303 -18.49 -19.81 6.09
N ARG A 304 -18.10 -20.66 5.13
CA ARG A 304 -19.02 -21.63 4.50
C ARG A 304 -19.18 -22.92 5.28
N GLY A 305 -18.09 -23.46 5.84
CA GLY A 305 -18.11 -24.76 6.53
C GLY A 305 -18.85 -24.70 7.87
N LYS A 306 -18.22 -24.06 8.85
CA LYS A 306 -18.74 -23.99 10.22
C LYS A 306 -19.68 -22.80 10.47
N ALA A 307 -19.76 -21.85 9.54
CA ALA A 307 -20.51 -20.59 9.65
C ALA A 307 -20.22 -19.86 10.99
N LEU A 308 -18.93 -19.77 11.34
CA LEU A 308 -18.46 -19.08 12.54
C LEU A 308 -18.24 -17.61 12.28
N ALA A 309 -17.77 -17.27 11.07
CA ALA A 309 -17.46 -15.93 10.65
C ALA A 309 -18.35 -15.48 9.49
N HIS A 310 -18.66 -14.19 9.45
CA HIS A 310 -19.19 -13.53 8.27
C HIS A 310 -18.09 -13.30 7.23
N SER A 311 -16.88 -13.00 7.72
CA SER A 311 -15.66 -12.92 6.92
C SER A 311 -14.45 -13.30 7.78
N ALA A 312 -13.45 -13.90 7.17
CA ALA A 312 -12.17 -14.19 7.81
C ALA A 312 -11.05 -14.11 6.78
N ALA A 313 -10.02 -13.29 7.05
CA ALA A 313 -8.90 -13.07 6.15
C ALA A 313 -7.58 -12.98 6.91
N ALA A 314 -6.50 -13.41 6.27
CA ALA A 314 -5.14 -13.13 6.66
C ALA A 314 -4.60 -11.95 5.82
N ASP A 315 -3.67 -11.19 6.39
CA ASP A 315 -2.98 -10.09 5.74
C ASP A 315 -1.51 -10.09 6.15
N TYR A 316 -0.63 -9.95 5.18
CA TYR A 316 0.80 -9.80 5.39
C TYR A 316 1.44 -8.98 4.27
N SER A 317 2.03 -7.85 4.62
CA SER A 317 2.85 -7.07 3.70
C SER A 317 4.32 -7.36 3.91
N MET A 318 4.97 -8.03 2.95
CA MET A 318 6.40 -8.30 3.03
C MET A 318 7.26 -7.08 2.72
N LEU A 319 6.73 -6.08 2.01
CA LEU A 319 7.45 -4.87 1.60
C LEU A 319 7.10 -3.72 2.54
N GLY A 320 8.12 -3.18 3.22
CA GLY A 320 7.99 -2.05 4.14
C GLY A 320 9.35 -1.66 4.72
N ARG A 321 9.44 -0.45 5.29
CA ARG A 321 10.66 0.04 5.97
C ARG A 321 10.72 -0.35 7.45
N GLY A 322 9.61 -0.80 8.00
CA GLY A 322 9.48 -1.19 9.40
C GLY A 322 9.36 -2.70 9.59
N GLU A 323 9.06 -3.08 10.82
CA GLU A 323 8.70 -4.46 11.16
C GLU A 323 7.30 -4.78 10.64
N ALA A 324 7.07 -6.04 10.26
CA ALA A 324 5.80 -6.49 9.73
C ALA A 324 4.98 -7.25 10.79
N LEU A 325 3.67 -7.27 10.57
CA LEU A 325 2.75 -8.15 11.29
C LEU A 325 2.15 -9.16 10.30
N PHE A 326 1.99 -10.39 10.77
CA PHE A 326 1.06 -11.32 10.16
C PHE A 326 -0.26 -11.20 10.90
N VAL A 327 -1.29 -10.75 10.22
CA VAL A 327 -2.58 -10.42 10.82
C VAL A 327 -3.66 -11.38 10.34
N ILE A 328 -4.51 -11.86 11.23
CA ILE A 328 -5.74 -12.57 10.86
C ILE A 328 -6.91 -11.82 11.49
N THR A 329 -7.82 -11.35 10.66
CA THR A 329 -9.03 -10.62 11.11
C THR A 329 -10.27 -11.43 10.76
N ALA A 330 -11.23 -11.47 11.66
CA ALA A 330 -12.53 -12.14 11.43
C ALA A 330 -13.67 -11.29 11.97
N THR A 331 -14.77 -11.26 11.21
CA THR A 331 -16.06 -10.71 11.63
C THR A 331 -16.96 -11.85 12.05
N GLN A 332 -17.47 -11.79 13.26
CA GLN A 332 -18.27 -12.86 13.86
C GLN A 332 -19.61 -13.05 13.13
N ALA A 333 -20.00 -14.30 12.89
CA ALA A 333 -21.35 -14.62 12.44
C ALA A 333 -22.36 -14.46 13.60
N ARG A 334 -23.64 -14.18 13.27
CA ARG A 334 -24.68 -13.96 14.26
C ARG A 334 -24.83 -15.17 15.18
N GLY A 335 -24.91 -14.92 16.49
CA GLY A 335 -25.11 -15.97 17.52
C GLY A 335 -23.84 -16.72 17.91
N ARG A 336 -22.68 -16.37 17.38
CA ARG A 336 -21.39 -16.94 17.76
C ARG A 336 -20.68 -16.09 18.82
N GLN A 337 -19.55 -16.58 19.34
CA GLN A 337 -18.73 -15.87 20.32
C GLN A 337 -17.32 -15.59 19.74
N PRO A 338 -16.67 -14.47 20.10
CA PRO A 338 -15.31 -14.18 19.62
C PRO A 338 -14.30 -15.29 19.97
N ALA A 339 -14.47 -15.96 21.10
CA ALA A 339 -13.60 -17.08 21.49
C ALA A 339 -13.71 -18.28 20.53
N GLU A 340 -14.86 -18.50 19.88
CA GLU A 340 -15.01 -19.53 18.86
C GLU A 340 -14.21 -19.21 17.60
N LEU A 341 -14.14 -17.91 17.22
CA LEU A 341 -13.32 -17.44 16.10
C LEU A 341 -11.83 -17.65 16.40
N GLU A 342 -11.36 -17.21 17.58
CA GLU A 342 -9.96 -17.41 17.99
C GLU A 342 -9.60 -18.90 17.99
N ALA A 343 -10.43 -19.76 18.57
CA ALA A 343 -10.21 -21.19 18.59
C ALA A 343 -10.14 -21.80 17.18
N ALA A 344 -11.00 -21.35 16.26
CA ALA A 344 -11.03 -21.80 14.88
C ALA A 344 -9.80 -21.35 14.10
N ILE A 345 -9.34 -20.10 14.25
CA ILE A 345 -8.11 -19.58 13.63
C ILE A 345 -6.92 -20.40 14.13
N ARG A 346 -6.77 -20.57 15.43
CA ARG A 346 -5.72 -21.40 16.03
C ARG A 346 -5.74 -22.83 15.52
N GLN A 347 -6.94 -23.39 15.30
CA GLN A 347 -7.05 -24.74 14.73
C GLN A 347 -6.54 -24.78 13.29
N GLN A 348 -6.84 -23.78 12.45
CA GLN A 348 -6.30 -23.72 11.08
C GLN A 348 -4.78 -23.65 11.07
N LEU A 349 -4.18 -22.85 11.96
CA LEU A 349 -2.73 -22.77 12.08
C LEU A 349 -2.13 -24.10 12.57
N ARG A 350 -2.73 -24.76 13.59
CA ARG A 350 -2.29 -26.09 14.04
C ARG A 350 -2.39 -27.13 12.93
N ASP A 351 -3.45 -27.13 12.17
CA ASP A 351 -3.64 -28.08 11.06
C ASP A 351 -2.55 -27.92 10.00
N ILE A 352 -2.06 -26.68 9.75
CA ILE A 352 -0.90 -26.43 8.86
C ILE A 352 0.39 -26.98 9.49
N VAL A 353 0.59 -26.74 10.78
CA VAL A 353 1.81 -27.19 11.47
C VAL A 353 1.88 -28.75 11.54
N GLU A 354 0.78 -29.41 11.82
CA GLU A 354 0.71 -30.86 12.04
C GLU A 354 0.61 -31.66 10.72
N ARG A 355 -0.17 -31.18 9.77
CA ARG A 355 -0.50 -31.90 8.53
C ARG A 355 0.15 -31.30 7.28
N GLY A 356 0.76 -30.10 7.41
CA GLY A 356 1.35 -29.36 6.30
C GLY A 356 0.33 -28.70 5.40
N VAL A 357 0.83 -28.25 4.26
CA VAL A 357 0.09 -27.68 3.13
C VAL A 357 0.18 -28.66 1.97
N SER A 358 -0.94 -29.00 1.35
CA SER A 358 -0.92 -29.89 0.19
C SER A 358 -0.32 -29.20 -1.03
N GLU A 359 0.26 -29.98 -1.95
CA GLU A 359 0.78 -29.45 -3.22
C GLU A 359 -0.28 -28.72 -4.03
N GLN A 360 -1.55 -29.14 -3.94
CA GLN A 360 -2.66 -28.48 -4.61
C GLN A 360 -2.95 -27.09 -4.01
N GLU A 361 -2.93 -26.95 -2.68
CA GLU A 361 -3.10 -25.65 -2.02
C GLU A 361 -1.96 -24.70 -2.38
N LEU A 362 -0.72 -25.19 -2.33
CA LEU A 362 0.46 -24.42 -2.64
C LEU A 362 0.50 -23.97 -4.10
N ALA A 363 0.16 -24.90 -5.02
CA ALA A 363 0.08 -24.57 -6.46
C ALA A 363 -1.00 -23.52 -6.73
N ARG A 364 -2.16 -23.60 -6.07
CA ARG A 364 -3.22 -22.60 -6.19
C ARG A 364 -2.79 -21.24 -5.65
N ALA A 365 -2.14 -21.20 -4.49
CA ALA A 365 -1.63 -19.97 -3.90
C ALA A 365 -0.61 -19.29 -4.84
N ARG A 366 0.35 -20.05 -5.40
CA ARG A 366 1.32 -19.52 -6.37
C ARG A 366 0.63 -19.01 -7.64
N LEU A 367 -0.32 -19.78 -8.19
CA LEU A 367 -1.05 -19.39 -9.39
C LEU A 367 -1.82 -18.07 -9.16
N ARG A 368 -2.40 -17.91 -7.97
CA ARG A 368 -3.11 -16.67 -7.60
C ARG A 368 -2.17 -15.47 -7.59
N LEU A 369 -1.03 -15.57 -6.92
CA LEU A 369 -0.03 -14.50 -6.87
C LEU A 369 0.52 -14.15 -8.27
N ASP A 370 0.76 -15.15 -9.12
CA ASP A 370 1.17 -14.92 -10.50
C ASP A 370 0.07 -14.24 -11.33
N ALA A 371 -1.18 -14.67 -11.16
CA ALA A 371 -2.30 -14.06 -11.88
C ALA A 371 -2.49 -12.59 -11.49
N ASP A 372 -2.42 -12.27 -10.19
CA ASP A 372 -2.51 -10.90 -9.71
C ASP A 372 -1.38 -10.03 -10.29
N GLU A 373 -0.15 -10.56 -10.39
CA GLU A 373 0.96 -9.84 -11.02
C GLU A 373 0.74 -9.62 -12.53
N ILE A 374 0.23 -10.62 -13.24
CA ILE A 374 -0.08 -10.50 -14.68
C ILE A 374 -1.15 -9.42 -14.89
N TYR A 375 -2.24 -9.43 -14.12
CA TYR A 375 -3.30 -8.41 -14.21
C TYR A 375 -2.78 -7.01 -13.89
N GLN A 376 -1.86 -6.88 -12.93
CA GLN A 376 -1.24 -5.59 -12.63
C GLN A 376 -0.44 -5.03 -13.81
N ARG A 377 0.13 -5.87 -14.68
CA ARG A 377 0.85 -5.42 -15.88
C ARG A 377 -0.05 -4.76 -16.93
N ASP A 378 -1.35 -5.00 -16.89
CA ASP A 378 -2.28 -4.37 -17.82
C ASP A 378 -2.62 -2.92 -17.46
N SER A 379 -2.44 -2.53 -16.21
CA SER A 379 -2.68 -1.19 -15.73
C SER A 379 -1.39 -0.37 -15.68
N LEU A 380 -1.34 0.79 -16.37
CA LEU A 380 -0.21 1.73 -16.27
C LEU A 380 0.01 2.18 -14.84
N PHE A 381 -1.09 2.41 -14.10
CA PHE A 381 -1.03 2.79 -12.70
C PHE A 381 -0.38 1.70 -11.84
N ALA A 382 -0.79 0.45 -11.99
CA ALA A 382 -0.24 -0.66 -11.22
C ALA A 382 1.24 -0.95 -11.57
N GLN A 383 1.63 -0.77 -12.84
CA GLN A 383 3.04 -0.84 -13.23
C GLN A 383 3.88 0.23 -12.51
N ALA A 384 3.38 1.47 -12.45
CA ALA A 384 4.04 2.56 -11.73
C ALA A 384 4.08 2.30 -10.23
N MET A 385 2.99 1.77 -9.62
CA MET A 385 2.94 1.35 -8.22
C MET A 385 4.00 0.31 -7.88
N ARG A 386 4.15 -0.72 -8.71
CA ARG A 386 5.16 -1.77 -8.52
C ARG A 386 6.58 -1.22 -8.45
N VAL A 387 6.94 -0.34 -9.39
CA VAL A 387 8.24 0.33 -9.43
C VAL A 387 8.41 1.21 -8.18
N GLY A 388 7.46 2.09 -7.93
CA GLY A 388 7.56 3.09 -6.86
C GLY A 388 7.59 2.47 -5.47
N THR A 389 6.80 1.42 -5.22
CA THR A 389 6.82 0.69 -3.93
C THR A 389 8.21 0.13 -3.66
N LEU A 390 8.80 -0.61 -4.59
CA LEU A 390 10.14 -1.18 -4.42
C LEU A 390 11.18 -0.09 -4.14
N GLU A 391 11.21 0.96 -4.94
CA GLU A 391 12.16 2.08 -4.79
C GLU A 391 11.98 2.84 -3.47
N SER A 392 10.76 2.91 -2.95
CA SER A 392 10.46 3.64 -1.71
C SER A 392 10.86 2.88 -0.44
N VAL A 393 10.85 1.55 -0.48
CA VAL A 393 11.17 0.72 0.70
C VAL A 393 12.61 0.18 0.71
N GLY A 394 13.46 0.62 -0.24
CA GLY A 394 14.89 0.32 -0.25
C GLY A 394 15.31 -0.79 -1.21
N PHE A 395 14.40 -1.28 -2.04
CA PHE A 395 14.69 -2.16 -3.18
C PHE A 395 14.85 -1.35 -4.47
N SER A 396 15.18 -2.04 -5.54
CA SER A 396 15.17 -1.50 -6.89
C SER A 396 14.04 -2.17 -7.68
N TRP A 397 13.50 -1.47 -8.68
CA TRP A 397 12.60 -2.09 -9.65
C TRP A 397 13.22 -3.35 -10.31
N ARG A 398 14.55 -3.45 -10.36
CA ARG A 398 15.29 -4.62 -10.87
C ARG A 398 15.14 -5.87 -9.99
N ASP A 399 14.79 -5.68 -8.72
CA ASP A 399 14.57 -6.80 -7.79
C ASP A 399 13.24 -7.52 -8.03
N ALA A 400 12.32 -6.91 -8.79
CA ALA A 400 10.97 -7.41 -8.99
C ALA A 400 10.92 -8.86 -9.53
N ASP A 401 11.73 -9.18 -10.53
CA ASP A 401 11.74 -10.53 -11.11
C ASP A 401 12.39 -11.54 -10.16
N ARG A 402 13.42 -11.14 -9.41
CA ARG A 402 14.02 -11.97 -8.37
C ARG A 402 13.05 -12.27 -7.25
N ILE A 403 12.33 -11.26 -6.76
CA ILE A 403 11.29 -11.42 -5.72
C ILE A 403 10.23 -12.43 -6.20
N ARG A 404 9.74 -12.28 -7.42
CA ARG A 404 8.79 -13.21 -8.01
C ARG A 404 9.35 -14.63 -8.12
N GLN A 405 10.58 -14.80 -8.59
CA GLN A 405 11.23 -16.11 -8.69
C GLN A 405 11.36 -16.78 -7.31
N GLN A 406 11.76 -16.05 -6.28
CA GLN A 406 11.85 -16.56 -4.91
C GLN A 406 10.48 -17.00 -4.36
N MET A 407 9.44 -16.23 -4.65
CA MET A 407 8.06 -16.59 -4.29
C MET A 407 7.64 -17.93 -4.87
N GLN A 408 7.98 -18.20 -6.13
CA GLN A 408 7.68 -19.47 -6.80
C GLN A 408 8.45 -20.67 -6.25
N GLN A 409 9.59 -20.43 -5.60
CA GLN A 409 10.44 -21.49 -5.04
C GLN A 409 10.08 -21.88 -3.59
N VAL A 410 9.19 -21.14 -2.93
CA VAL A 410 8.75 -21.42 -1.55
C VAL A 410 8.14 -22.82 -1.49
N THR A 411 8.64 -23.67 -0.60
CA THR A 411 8.17 -25.05 -0.41
C THR A 411 7.03 -25.15 0.60
N ALA A 412 6.25 -26.25 0.55
CA ALA A 412 5.22 -26.54 1.55
C ALA A 412 5.81 -26.60 2.97
N GLU A 413 7.03 -27.11 3.11
CA GLU A 413 7.74 -27.15 4.40
C GLU A 413 8.06 -25.75 4.94
N GLN A 414 8.48 -24.81 4.08
CA GLN A 414 8.71 -23.42 4.49
C GLN A 414 7.42 -22.74 4.94
N VAL A 415 6.29 -22.98 4.25
CA VAL A 415 4.97 -22.47 4.68
C VAL A 415 4.56 -23.07 6.03
N ARG A 416 4.80 -24.38 6.25
CA ARG A 416 4.57 -25.04 7.54
C ARG A 416 5.41 -24.41 8.66
N GLN A 417 6.70 -24.14 8.40
CA GLN A 417 7.60 -23.48 9.36
C GLN A 417 7.15 -22.04 9.66
N ALA A 418 6.70 -21.29 8.66
CA ALA A 418 6.11 -19.97 8.85
C ALA A 418 4.89 -20.02 9.78
N ALA A 419 3.97 -20.98 9.58
CA ALA A 419 2.84 -21.18 10.49
C ALA A 419 3.28 -21.57 11.90
N ALA A 420 4.31 -22.45 12.03
CA ALA A 420 4.84 -22.88 13.33
C ALA A 420 5.53 -21.76 14.12
N SER A 421 6.01 -20.73 13.46
CA SER A 421 6.62 -19.55 14.09
C SER A 421 5.62 -18.56 14.67
N LEU A 422 4.32 -18.64 14.30
CA LEU A 422 3.25 -17.80 14.84
C LEU A 422 2.86 -18.26 16.27
N GLN A 423 3.76 -18.03 17.21
CA GLN A 423 3.63 -18.49 18.59
C GLN A 423 2.91 -17.48 19.49
N ASP A 424 2.31 -17.99 20.56
CA ASP A 424 1.59 -17.20 21.56
C ASP A 424 2.45 -16.12 22.22
N GLY A 425 3.75 -16.35 22.37
CA GLY A 425 4.68 -15.36 22.93
C GLY A 425 4.75 -14.03 22.19
N GLN A 426 4.36 -14.03 20.92
CA GLN A 426 4.39 -12.85 20.05
C GLN A 426 2.99 -12.42 19.59
N LEU A 427 1.94 -12.97 20.18
CA LEU A 427 0.56 -12.73 19.76
C LEU A 427 -0.05 -11.51 20.45
N THR A 428 -0.61 -10.63 19.68
CA THR A 428 -1.55 -9.57 20.12
C THR A 428 -2.94 -9.91 19.60
N VAL A 429 -3.92 -9.95 20.51
CA VAL A 429 -5.35 -10.20 20.21
C VAL A 429 -6.13 -8.95 20.56
N VAL A 430 -6.88 -8.45 19.59
CA VAL A 430 -7.82 -7.34 19.81
C VAL A 430 -9.22 -7.83 19.47
N THR A 431 -10.14 -7.69 20.42
CA THR A 431 -11.56 -8.00 20.24
C THR A 431 -12.37 -6.71 20.32
N LEU A 432 -13.21 -6.46 19.34
CA LEU A 432 -14.18 -5.37 19.40
C LEU A 432 -15.56 -5.95 19.57
N LEU A 433 -16.21 -5.61 20.68
CA LEU A 433 -17.57 -6.01 21.00
C LEU A 433 -18.57 -4.97 20.49
N GLY A 434 -19.50 -5.44 19.65
CA GLY A 434 -20.59 -4.62 19.13
C GLY A 434 -21.65 -4.36 20.22
N LYS A 435 -21.94 -3.11 20.52
CA LYS A 435 -22.96 -2.69 21.50
C LYS A 435 -24.32 -2.38 20.87
N GLY A 436 -24.74 -3.11 19.82
CA GLY A 436 -26.05 -2.94 19.21
C GLY A 436 -26.35 -1.47 18.91
N GLY A 437 -25.82 -0.91 17.84
CA GLY A 437 -26.12 0.42 17.36
C GLY A 437 -26.96 0.35 16.09
N VAL A 438 -27.96 1.20 15.97
CA VAL A 438 -28.66 1.41 14.71
C VAL A 438 -27.68 2.08 13.77
N ASN A 439 -27.24 1.36 12.75
CA ASN A 439 -26.46 1.92 11.67
C ASN A 439 -27.35 2.82 10.82
N THR A 440 -27.49 4.08 11.22
CA THR A 440 -28.10 5.13 10.38
C THR A 440 -27.04 5.67 9.43
N MET A 441 -26.62 4.88 8.47
CA MET A 441 -26.05 5.22 7.18
C MET A 441 -25.22 4.10 6.58
N ALA A 442 -25.86 2.95 6.33
CA ALA A 442 -25.40 2.05 5.29
C ALA A 442 -26.06 2.47 3.97
N GLY A 443 -25.82 3.70 3.55
CA GLY A 443 -26.05 4.16 2.19
C GLY A 443 -24.86 3.72 1.34
N GLN A 444 -25.07 2.66 0.58
CA GLN A 444 -24.42 2.30 -0.67
C GLN A 444 -23.14 3.11 -1.01
N LEU A 445 -21.99 2.69 -0.56
CA LEU A 445 -20.78 2.85 -1.33
C LEU A 445 -20.50 1.49 -1.98
N LYS A 446 -21.20 1.25 -3.11
CA LYS A 446 -20.69 0.34 -4.15
C LYS A 446 -19.32 0.84 -4.52
N GLY A 447 -18.35 -0.07 -4.50
CA GLY A 447 -16.99 0.23 -4.86
C GLY A 447 -16.91 0.89 -6.22
N ASP A 448 -16.36 2.07 -6.19
CA ASP A 448 -15.46 2.59 -7.20
C ASP A 448 -14.31 3.17 -6.39
N GLY A 449 -13.17 2.53 -6.56
CA GLY A 449 -11.97 2.84 -5.84
C GLY A 449 -11.60 4.30 -6.02
N PHE A 450 -11.01 4.84 -4.98
CA PHE A 450 -10.34 6.12 -4.97
C PHE A 450 -11.22 7.34 -5.28
N VAL A 451 -11.89 7.85 -4.27
CA VAL A 451 -12.36 9.24 -4.28
C VAL A 451 -11.81 9.93 -3.04
N ARG A 452 -10.87 10.85 -3.35
CA ARG A 452 -10.22 11.91 -2.54
C ARG A 452 -9.47 11.46 -1.30
#